data_99193906da9d86548046714dda866962
#
_entry.id   99193906da9d86548046714dda866962
#
_cell.length_a   1.000
_cell.length_b   1.000
_cell.length_c   1.000
_cell.angle_alpha   90.00
_cell.angle_beta   90.00
_cell.angle_gamma   90.00
#
_symmetry.space_group_name_H-M   'P 1'
#
loop_
_entity.id
_entity.type
_entity.pdbx_description
1 polymer ?
#
loop_
_entity_poly.entity_id
_entity_poly.type
_entity_poly.pdbx_seq_one_letter_code
_entity_poly.pdbx_strand_id
1 'polypeptide(L)'
;MKRLALLFQIFARVIHLVFKTTFSTNPNKIVFLSRQSNSPSIDFQLVVQELQRRHPDIEVVFVCRRMEKGYRSKLKFAYSQIYSLYHLATSRVAVLESYWPAVSAVQHRPEITVFQMWHSMGKIKASGRQTVGKPQGWNKDVARLMRMHEGYDYVIAGGKAWNAAYEASFGIDESKILNLGLPRADYLLDNRKRLRKKILARYPQLANKPVVLYAPTFRRGGG
;
A
#
# COMPACT_ATOMS: atom_id res chain seq x y z
N MET A 1 20.95 -6.69 11.69
CA MET A 1 19.63 -6.15 11.30
C MET A 1 19.14 -5.04 12.24
N LYS A 2 19.17 -5.20 13.59
CA LYS A 2 18.70 -4.16 14.54
C LYS A 2 19.44 -2.82 14.37
N ARG A 3 20.77 -2.81 14.28
CA ARG A 3 21.57 -1.58 14.07
C ARG A 3 21.19 -0.85 12.78
N LEU A 4 20.98 -1.59 11.68
CA LEU A 4 20.58 -1.02 10.40
C LEU A 4 19.16 -0.41 10.46
N ALA A 5 18.24 -1.08 11.16
CA ALA A 5 16.88 -0.55 11.37
C ALA A 5 16.90 0.76 12.19
N LEU A 6 17.72 0.81 13.24
CA LEU A 6 17.90 2.01 14.05
C LEU A 6 18.51 3.17 13.25
N LEU A 7 19.57 2.90 12.50
CA LEU A 7 20.20 3.91 11.63
C LEU A 7 19.23 4.45 10.59
N PHE A 8 18.43 3.57 9.97
CA PHE A 8 17.39 4.00 9.04
C PHE A 8 16.35 4.90 9.73
N GLN A 9 15.91 4.56 10.94
CA GLN A 9 14.94 5.37 11.69
C GLN A 9 15.47 6.78 11.99
N ILE A 10 16.71 6.86 12.49
CA ILE A 10 17.34 8.15 12.79
C ILE A 10 17.48 8.98 11.52
N PHE A 11 18.06 8.38 10.47
CA PHE A 11 18.28 9.03 9.19
C PHE A 11 16.95 9.52 8.56
N ALA A 12 15.92 8.66 8.53
CA ALA A 12 14.62 9.02 7.98
C ALA A 12 13.98 10.20 8.72
N ARG A 13 14.05 10.23 10.06
CA ARG A 13 13.53 11.35 10.88
C ARG A 13 14.25 12.65 10.62
N VAL A 14 15.59 12.63 10.57
CA VAL A 14 16.41 13.83 10.30
C VAL A 14 16.09 14.37 8.90
N ILE A 15 16.14 13.53 7.87
CA ILE A 15 15.84 13.95 6.49
C ILE A 15 14.41 14.48 6.36
N HIS A 16 13.44 13.77 6.97
CA HIS A 16 12.05 14.24 6.93
C HIS A 16 11.85 15.57 7.66
N LEU A 17 12.53 15.78 8.80
CA LEU A 17 12.51 17.05 9.50
C LEU A 17 13.04 18.16 8.63
N VAL A 18 14.20 17.98 7.96
CA VAL A 18 14.74 18.94 7.00
C VAL A 18 13.71 19.26 5.91
N PHE A 19 13.09 18.25 5.30
CA PHE A 19 12.08 18.50 4.29
C PHE A 19 10.85 19.25 4.85
N LYS A 20 10.42 18.91 6.07
CA LYS A 20 9.32 19.64 6.74
C LYS A 20 9.66 21.10 7.04
N THR A 21 10.87 21.43 7.38
CA THR A 21 11.26 22.81 7.68
C THR A 21 11.55 23.64 6.43
N THR A 22 11.99 22.97 5.35
CA THR A 22 12.38 23.66 4.11
C THR A 22 11.23 23.83 3.12
N PHE A 23 10.29 22.90 3.06
CA PHE A 23 9.22 22.86 2.04
C PHE A 23 7.83 22.96 2.68
N SER A 24 6.93 23.67 2.04
CA SER A 24 5.52 23.76 2.43
C SER A 24 4.72 22.57 1.91
N THR A 25 3.60 22.28 2.58
CA THR A 25 2.62 21.29 2.08
C THR A 25 1.86 21.88 0.88
N ASN A 26 1.80 21.13 -0.21
CA ASN A 26 0.91 21.43 -1.33
C ASN A 26 -0.47 20.79 -1.06
N PRO A 27 -1.54 21.58 -0.89
CA PRO A 27 -2.87 21.07 -0.59
C PRO A 27 -3.47 20.21 -1.72
N ASN A 28 -2.99 20.40 -2.95
CA ASN A 28 -3.47 19.67 -4.13
C ASN A 28 -2.59 18.47 -4.50
N LYS A 29 -1.68 18.04 -3.60
CA LYS A 29 -0.75 16.95 -3.88
C LYS A 29 -1.11 15.68 -3.13
N ILE A 30 -1.12 14.57 -3.87
CA ILE A 30 -1.32 13.22 -3.35
C ILE A 30 -0.14 12.33 -3.75
N VAL A 31 0.42 11.59 -2.80
CA VAL A 31 1.44 10.57 -3.06
C VAL A 31 0.90 9.17 -2.85
N PHE A 32 1.12 8.30 -3.84
CA PHE A 32 0.78 6.88 -3.81
C PHE A 32 2.04 6.03 -3.63
N LEU A 33 2.03 5.17 -2.61
CA LEU A 33 3.20 4.40 -2.18
C LEU A 33 2.93 2.90 -2.25
N SER A 34 3.73 2.18 -3.04
CA SER A 34 3.59 0.73 -3.18
C SER A 34 4.92 0.01 -3.28
N ARG A 35 5.00 -1.16 -2.64
CA ARG A 35 6.09 -2.13 -2.84
C ARG A 35 5.61 -3.46 -3.46
N GLN A 36 4.40 -3.52 -3.96
CA GLN A 36 3.84 -4.69 -4.62
C GLN A 36 4.39 -4.86 -6.04
N SER A 37 4.58 -3.74 -6.75
CA SER A 37 5.13 -3.70 -8.11
C SER A 37 6.02 -2.46 -8.31
N ASN A 38 6.61 -2.33 -9.50
CA ASN A 38 7.34 -1.14 -9.94
C ASN A 38 6.45 -0.15 -10.72
N SER A 39 5.17 -0.45 -10.84
CA SER A 39 4.16 0.39 -11.49
C SER A 39 2.92 0.51 -10.61
N PRO A 40 2.09 1.56 -10.78
CA PRO A 40 0.84 1.71 -10.06
C PRO A 40 -0.10 0.53 -10.27
N SER A 41 -0.75 0.08 -9.19
CA SER A 41 -1.79 -0.95 -9.27
C SER A 41 -3.04 -0.45 -9.97
N ILE A 42 -3.92 -1.37 -10.37
CA ILE A 42 -5.21 -1.01 -10.95
C ILE A 42 -6.05 -0.16 -9.97
N ASP A 43 -6.00 -0.45 -8.68
CA ASP A 43 -6.72 0.35 -7.68
C ASP A 43 -6.22 1.77 -7.62
N PHE A 44 -4.90 1.99 -7.62
CA PHE A 44 -4.30 3.32 -7.67
C PHE A 44 -4.71 4.07 -8.94
N GLN A 45 -4.67 3.40 -10.10
CA GLN A 45 -5.05 4.01 -11.37
C GLN A 45 -6.53 4.43 -11.38
N LEU A 46 -7.43 3.58 -10.86
CA LEU A 46 -8.86 3.89 -10.79
C LEU A 46 -9.15 5.06 -9.84
N VAL A 47 -8.49 5.09 -8.66
CA VAL A 47 -8.60 6.22 -7.74
C VAL A 47 -8.11 7.51 -8.39
N VAL A 48 -6.95 7.48 -9.05
CA VAL A 48 -6.39 8.67 -9.72
C VAL A 48 -7.28 9.14 -10.87
N GLN A 49 -7.80 8.22 -11.66
CA GLN A 49 -8.75 8.56 -12.74
C GLN A 49 -9.96 9.33 -12.20
N GLU A 50 -10.54 8.88 -11.10
CA GLU A 50 -11.70 9.56 -10.50
C GLU A 50 -11.30 10.87 -9.81
N LEU A 51 -10.15 10.93 -9.16
CA LEU A 51 -9.62 12.16 -8.57
C LEU A 51 -9.38 13.24 -9.62
N GLN A 52 -8.72 12.92 -10.73
CA GLN A 52 -8.46 13.86 -11.82
C GLN A 52 -9.73 14.30 -12.55
N ARG A 53 -10.74 13.42 -12.62
CA ARG A 53 -12.06 13.79 -13.15
C ARG A 53 -12.77 14.84 -12.30
N ARG A 54 -12.65 14.76 -10.96
CA ARG A 54 -13.27 15.70 -10.01
C ARG A 54 -12.42 16.93 -9.75
N HIS A 55 -11.12 16.75 -9.73
CA HIS A 55 -10.12 17.75 -9.38
C HIS A 55 -8.99 17.74 -10.43
N PRO A 56 -9.18 18.41 -11.60
CA PRO A 56 -8.20 18.38 -12.70
C PRO A 56 -6.80 18.87 -12.33
N ASP A 57 -6.72 19.80 -11.36
CA ASP A 57 -5.47 20.43 -10.92
C ASP A 57 -4.70 19.62 -9.87
N ILE A 58 -5.14 18.38 -9.57
CA ILE A 58 -4.51 17.57 -8.54
C ILE A 58 -3.14 17.04 -9.02
N GLU A 59 -2.11 17.28 -8.22
CA GLU A 59 -0.77 16.73 -8.43
C GLU A 59 -0.71 15.30 -7.90
N VAL A 60 -0.44 14.33 -8.76
CA VAL A 60 -0.34 12.92 -8.38
C VAL A 60 1.09 12.44 -8.54
N VAL A 61 1.62 11.83 -7.48
CA VAL A 61 2.96 11.24 -7.46
C VAL A 61 2.88 9.76 -7.11
N PHE A 62 3.51 8.92 -7.94
CA PHE A 62 3.65 7.49 -7.66
C PHE A 62 5.07 7.14 -7.25
N VAL A 63 5.22 6.49 -6.09
CA VAL A 63 6.47 5.87 -5.64
C VAL A 63 6.24 4.38 -5.49
N CYS A 64 6.34 3.66 -6.60
CA CYS A 64 6.14 2.22 -6.66
C CYS A 64 7.48 1.52 -6.84
N ARG A 65 7.88 0.73 -5.83
CA ARG A 65 9.17 0.03 -5.88
C ARG A 65 9.11 -1.30 -5.13
N ARG A 66 9.15 -2.38 -5.90
CA ARG A 66 9.31 -3.73 -5.36
C ARG A 66 10.77 -3.96 -4.98
N MET A 67 11.00 -4.52 -3.81
CA MET A 67 12.33 -4.95 -3.39
C MET A 67 12.59 -6.37 -3.89
N GLU A 68 13.47 -6.49 -4.87
CA GLU A 68 13.92 -7.76 -5.46
C GLU A 68 15.28 -8.18 -4.90
N LYS A 69 15.75 -9.37 -5.27
CA LYS A 69 17.08 -9.82 -4.93
C LYS A 69 18.14 -8.99 -5.67
N GLY A 70 19.29 -8.79 -5.04
CA GLY A 70 20.44 -8.09 -5.63
C GLY A 70 20.65 -6.67 -5.11
N TYR A 71 21.92 -6.22 -5.19
CA TYR A 71 22.37 -4.93 -4.62
C TYR A 71 21.70 -3.73 -5.29
N ARG A 72 21.62 -3.73 -6.61
CA ARG A 72 20.99 -2.64 -7.38
C ARG A 72 19.52 -2.41 -6.99
N SER A 73 18.78 -3.49 -6.76
CA SER A 73 17.37 -3.39 -6.34
C SER A 73 17.26 -2.80 -4.93
N LYS A 74 18.16 -3.19 -4.01
CA LYS A 74 18.21 -2.64 -2.66
C LYS A 74 18.53 -1.14 -2.67
N LEU A 75 19.49 -0.69 -3.49
CA LEU A 75 19.81 0.73 -3.65
C LEU A 75 18.62 1.53 -4.21
N LYS A 76 17.98 1.03 -5.27
CA LYS A 76 16.78 1.68 -5.84
C LYS A 76 15.65 1.75 -4.82
N PHE A 77 15.49 0.71 -4.00
CA PHE A 77 14.48 0.72 -2.93
C PHE A 77 14.85 1.73 -1.84
N ALA A 78 16.11 1.79 -1.41
CA ALA A 78 16.59 2.79 -0.44
C ALA A 78 16.40 4.23 -0.96
N TYR A 79 16.74 4.49 -2.21
CA TYR A 79 16.46 5.77 -2.86
C TYR A 79 14.97 6.11 -2.84
N SER A 80 14.10 5.14 -3.14
CA SER A 80 12.65 5.37 -3.11
C SER A 80 12.12 5.71 -1.71
N GLN A 81 12.78 5.23 -0.63
CA GLN A 81 12.42 5.61 0.73
C GLN A 81 12.75 7.10 0.98
N ILE A 82 13.94 7.57 0.57
CA ILE A 82 14.34 8.97 0.71
C ILE A 82 13.42 9.87 -0.13
N TYR A 83 13.18 9.50 -1.38
CA TYR A 83 12.28 10.22 -2.29
C TYR A 83 10.87 10.33 -1.72
N SER A 84 10.36 9.25 -1.10
CA SER A 84 9.06 9.28 -0.45
C SER A 84 9.01 10.18 0.79
N LEU A 85 10.11 10.36 1.53
CA LEU A 85 10.15 11.29 2.67
C LEU A 85 9.89 12.74 2.24
N TYR A 86 10.43 13.16 1.09
CA TYR A 86 10.12 14.47 0.50
C TYR A 86 8.63 14.61 0.19
N HIS A 87 8.06 13.61 -0.48
CA HIS A 87 6.63 13.66 -0.83
C HIS A 87 5.73 13.56 0.41
N LEU A 88 6.11 12.80 1.43
CA LEU A 88 5.40 12.76 2.71
C LEU A 88 5.45 14.11 3.46
N ALA A 89 6.51 14.88 3.27
CA ALA A 89 6.62 16.22 3.86
C ALA A 89 5.82 17.28 3.10
N THR A 90 5.53 17.06 1.82
CA THR A 90 4.96 18.08 0.92
C THR A 90 3.58 17.74 0.35
N SER A 91 3.02 16.55 0.63
CA SER A 91 1.69 16.16 0.14
C SER A 91 0.61 16.38 1.19
N ARG A 92 -0.63 16.61 0.75
CA ARG A 92 -1.83 16.67 1.59
C ARG A 92 -2.34 15.27 1.95
N VAL A 93 -2.16 14.30 1.04
CA VAL A 93 -2.63 12.93 1.22
C VAL A 93 -1.54 11.95 0.81
N ALA A 94 -1.40 10.88 1.59
CA ALA A 94 -0.60 9.71 1.23
C ALA A 94 -1.49 8.46 1.20
N VAL A 95 -1.42 7.68 0.12
CA VAL A 95 -2.18 6.45 -0.05
C VAL A 95 -1.23 5.27 -0.22
N LEU A 96 -1.40 4.25 0.61
CA LEU A 96 -0.56 3.05 0.60
C LEU A 96 -1.38 1.80 0.28
N GLU A 97 -0.78 0.86 -0.46
CA GLU A 97 -1.35 -0.49 -0.62
C GLU A 97 -0.50 -1.59 0.05
N SER A 98 0.56 -1.19 0.74
CA SER A 98 1.47 -2.11 1.46
C SER A 98 2.21 -1.38 2.57
N TYR A 99 2.86 -2.12 3.48
CA TYR A 99 3.76 -1.49 4.44
C TYR A 99 4.88 -0.73 3.74
N TRP A 100 5.04 0.56 4.06
CA TRP A 100 6.07 1.43 3.52
C TRP A 100 6.92 1.98 4.65
N PRO A 101 8.21 1.57 4.78
CA PRO A 101 9.06 1.90 5.92
C PRO A 101 9.15 3.40 6.24
N ALA A 102 9.30 4.25 5.23
CA ALA A 102 9.41 5.70 5.43
C ALA A 102 8.17 6.31 6.10
N VAL A 103 6.96 5.82 5.82
CA VAL A 103 5.72 6.29 6.47
C VAL A 103 5.73 6.01 7.96
N SER A 104 6.07 4.77 8.35
CA SER A 104 6.08 4.39 9.76
C SER A 104 7.29 4.93 10.54
N ALA A 105 8.35 5.36 9.85
CA ALA A 105 9.57 5.84 10.47
C ALA A 105 9.43 7.27 11.04
N VAL A 106 8.58 8.10 10.45
CA VAL A 106 8.55 9.55 10.73
C VAL A 106 7.26 9.98 11.42
N GLN A 107 7.31 11.18 12.01
CA GLN A 107 6.12 11.87 12.48
C GLN A 107 5.64 12.80 11.38
N HIS A 108 4.46 12.52 10.86
CA HIS A 108 3.85 13.32 9.82
C HIS A 108 3.42 14.70 10.31
N ARG A 109 3.19 15.62 9.38
CA ARG A 109 2.52 16.89 9.66
C ARG A 109 1.04 16.63 9.98
N PRO A 110 0.39 17.50 10.79
CA PRO A 110 -1.06 17.38 11.03
C PRO A 110 -1.90 17.51 9.76
N GLU A 111 -1.39 18.21 8.76
CA GLU A 111 -2.10 18.47 7.51
C GLU A 111 -2.16 17.28 6.57
N ILE A 112 -1.26 16.31 6.68
CA ILE A 112 -1.29 15.13 5.81
C ILE A 112 -2.21 14.06 6.40
N THR A 113 -3.04 13.47 5.55
CA THR A 113 -3.84 12.30 5.89
C THR A 113 -3.26 11.05 5.21
N VAL A 114 -3.02 10.00 5.98
CA VAL A 114 -2.38 8.76 5.53
C VAL A 114 -3.39 7.63 5.50
N PHE A 115 -3.70 7.14 4.29
CA PHE A 115 -4.60 6.01 4.05
C PHE A 115 -3.83 4.73 3.75
N GLN A 116 -4.08 3.65 4.49
CA GLN A 116 -3.69 2.31 4.10
C GLN A 116 -4.83 1.63 3.36
N MET A 117 -4.76 1.59 2.04
CA MET A 117 -5.81 0.99 1.21
C MET A 117 -5.69 -0.53 1.14
N TRP A 118 -4.47 -1.06 1.40
CA TRP A 118 -4.15 -2.47 1.23
C TRP A 118 -4.27 -2.92 -0.24
N HIS A 119 -4.27 -4.23 -0.49
CA HIS A 119 -4.27 -4.79 -1.85
C HIS A 119 -5.13 -6.05 -1.99
N SER A 120 -5.99 -6.33 -1.02
CA SER A 120 -6.95 -7.44 -1.06
C SER A 120 -8.31 -7.01 -0.50
N MET A 121 -9.38 -7.47 -1.13
CA MET A 121 -10.75 -7.13 -0.72
C MET A 121 -11.12 -7.73 0.63
N GLY A 122 -10.56 -8.89 0.98
CA GLY A 122 -10.75 -9.56 2.26
C GLY A 122 -9.43 -9.79 2.99
N LYS A 123 -9.51 -10.20 4.25
CA LYS A 123 -8.36 -10.42 5.14
C LYS A 123 -8.26 -11.87 5.60
N ILE A 124 -8.39 -12.80 4.66
CA ILE A 124 -8.39 -14.25 4.93
C ILE A 124 -7.04 -14.72 5.51
N LYS A 125 -5.93 -14.14 5.03
CA LYS A 125 -4.58 -14.55 5.43
C LYS A 125 -4.00 -13.61 6.48
N ALA A 126 -3.46 -14.18 7.56
CA ALA A 126 -2.71 -13.41 8.57
C ALA A 126 -1.56 -12.63 7.92
N SER A 127 -1.41 -11.37 8.28
CA SER A 127 -0.36 -10.49 7.74
C SER A 127 -0.02 -9.37 8.72
N GLY A 128 0.95 -8.54 8.39
CA GLY A 128 1.35 -7.41 9.22
C GLY A 128 1.75 -7.85 10.62
N ARG A 129 1.20 -7.18 11.63
CA ARG A 129 1.50 -7.46 13.06
C ARG A 129 1.15 -8.88 13.49
N GLN A 130 0.13 -9.49 12.89
CA GLN A 130 -0.28 -10.88 13.21
C GLN A 130 0.81 -11.92 12.92
N THR A 131 1.78 -11.59 12.06
CA THR A 131 2.88 -12.50 11.67
C THR A 131 4.19 -12.20 12.39
N VAL A 132 4.25 -11.13 13.17
CA VAL A 132 5.47 -10.74 13.90
C VAL A 132 5.87 -11.83 14.90
N GLY A 133 7.14 -12.26 14.84
CA GLY A 133 7.67 -13.32 15.66
C GLY A 133 7.34 -14.74 15.22
N LYS A 134 6.59 -14.92 14.13
CA LYS A 134 6.32 -16.23 13.50
C LYS A 134 7.40 -16.56 12.44
N PRO A 135 7.60 -17.83 12.06
CA PRO A 135 8.67 -18.25 11.14
C PRO A 135 8.69 -17.49 9.79
N GLN A 136 7.54 -17.12 9.27
CA GLN A 136 7.40 -16.40 8.00
C GLN A 136 7.23 -14.87 8.17
N GLY A 137 7.23 -14.39 9.41
CA GLY A 137 7.03 -12.99 9.76
C GLY A 137 8.32 -12.24 10.05
N TRP A 138 8.17 -11.02 10.52
CA TRP A 138 9.28 -10.19 10.95
C TRP A 138 9.75 -10.57 12.35
N ASN A 139 11.05 -10.43 12.59
CA ASN A 139 11.60 -10.50 13.94
C ASN A 139 10.94 -9.42 14.82
N LYS A 140 10.56 -9.78 16.07
CA LYS A 140 9.83 -8.89 17.00
C LYS A 140 10.55 -7.56 17.22
N ASP A 141 11.87 -7.59 17.46
CA ASP A 141 12.62 -6.36 17.74
C ASP A 141 12.75 -5.48 16.49
N VAL A 142 12.94 -6.10 15.32
CA VAL A 142 13.00 -5.34 14.06
C VAL A 142 11.64 -4.74 13.73
N ALA A 143 10.53 -5.47 13.92
CA ALA A 143 9.19 -4.96 13.70
C ALA A 143 8.87 -3.76 14.63
N ARG A 144 9.27 -3.85 15.90
CA ARG A 144 9.15 -2.76 16.88
C ARG A 144 10.00 -1.55 16.50
N LEU A 145 11.30 -1.76 16.19
CA LEU A 145 12.19 -0.69 15.76
C LEU A 145 11.70 0.00 14.49
N MET A 146 11.19 -0.77 13.53
CA MET A 146 10.65 -0.23 12.29
C MET A 146 9.22 0.33 12.42
N ARG A 147 8.65 0.33 13.63
CA ARG A 147 7.29 0.81 13.92
C ARG A 147 6.26 0.24 12.93
N MET A 148 6.33 -1.09 12.74
CA MET A 148 5.60 -1.77 11.68
C MET A 148 4.09 -1.46 11.72
N HIS A 149 3.58 -0.92 10.61
CA HIS A 149 2.19 -0.50 10.45
C HIS A 149 1.74 0.63 11.41
N GLU A 150 2.64 1.51 11.78
CA GLU A 150 2.27 2.77 12.45
C GLU A 150 2.22 3.94 11.45
N GLY A 151 1.55 5.03 11.85
CA GLY A 151 1.47 6.27 11.07
C GLY A 151 0.35 6.28 10.03
N TYR A 152 -0.69 5.45 10.18
CA TYR A 152 -1.90 5.50 9.37
C TYR A 152 -3.00 6.24 10.11
N ASP A 153 -3.71 7.14 9.43
CA ASP A 153 -4.91 7.78 9.94
C ASP A 153 -6.12 6.90 9.71
N TYR A 154 -6.20 6.27 8.52
CA TYR A 154 -7.28 5.38 8.13
C TYR A 154 -6.78 4.13 7.43
N VAL A 155 -7.57 3.05 7.56
CA VAL A 155 -7.39 1.79 6.82
C VAL A 155 -8.66 1.50 6.03
N ILE A 156 -8.52 1.19 4.75
CA ILE A 156 -9.66 0.79 3.89
C ILE A 156 -9.87 -0.72 4.01
N ALA A 157 -11.07 -1.13 4.37
CA ALA A 157 -11.48 -2.53 4.43
C ALA A 157 -12.61 -2.83 3.43
N GLY A 158 -12.68 -4.08 2.99
CA GLY A 158 -13.70 -4.53 2.05
C GLY A 158 -15.10 -4.72 2.65
N GLY A 159 -15.23 -4.62 3.99
CA GLY A 159 -16.49 -4.72 4.71
C GLY A 159 -16.29 -5.06 6.18
N LYS A 160 -17.31 -4.82 7.01
CA LYS A 160 -17.27 -4.94 8.49
C LYS A 160 -16.81 -6.32 8.98
N ALA A 161 -17.16 -7.38 8.28
CA ALA A 161 -16.74 -8.74 8.64
C ALA A 161 -15.20 -8.93 8.75
N TRP A 162 -14.43 -8.02 8.16
CA TRP A 162 -12.97 -8.05 8.17
C TRP A 162 -12.33 -7.11 9.19
N ASN A 163 -13.09 -6.24 9.89
CA ASN A 163 -12.53 -5.20 10.75
C ASN A 163 -11.59 -5.77 11.80
N ALA A 164 -12.00 -6.78 12.55
CA ALA A 164 -11.14 -7.43 13.57
C ALA A 164 -9.81 -7.95 12.98
N ALA A 165 -9.82 -8.46 11.75
CA ALA A 165 -8.61 -8.93 11.07
C ALA A 165 -7.72 -7.75 10.61
N TYR A 166 -8.29 -6.61 10.25
CA TYR A 166 -7.55 -5.38 9.94
C TYR A 166 -6.96 -4.74 11.19
N GLU A 167 -7.72 -4.66 12.30
CA GLU A 167 -7.22 -4.22 13.62
C GLU A 167 -6.00 -5.03 14.05
N ALA A 168 -6.13 -6.36 14.06
CA ALA A 168 -5.03 -7.26 14.43
C ALA A 168 -3.82 -7.17 13.50
N SER A 169 -4.03 -6.88 12.21
CA SER A 169 -2.95 -6.78 11.22
C SER A 169 -2.19 -5.46 11.28
N PHE A 170 -2.89 -4.35 11.50
CA PHE A 170 -2.32 -3.01 11.43
C PHE A 170 -2.19 -2.36 12.81
N GLY A 171 -2.83 -2.90 13.84
CA GLY A 171 -2.86 -2.31 15.18
C GLY A 171 -3.52 -0.94 15.18
N ILE A 172 -4.62 -0.82 14.47
CA ILE A 172 -5.43 0.39 14.34
C ILE A 172 -6.79 0.16 15.01
N ASP A 173 -7.34 1.20 15.57
CA ASP A 173 -8.68 1.17 16.18
C ASP A 173 -9.78 1.04 15.11
N GLU A 174 -10.88 0.34 15.41
CA GLU A 174 -12.00 0.12 14.48
C GLU A 174 -12.59 1.43 13.95
N SER A 175 -12.63 2.49 14.75
CA SER A 175 -13.15 3.80 14.33
C SER A 175 -12.39 4.43 13.16
N LYS A 176 -11.16 3.96 12.91
CA LYS A 176 -10.31 4.38 11.79
C LYS A 176 -10.39 3.43 10.59
N ILE A 177 -11.24 2.42 10.65
CA ILE A 177 -11.44 1.48 9.53
C ILE A 177 -12.63 1.94 8.69
N LEU A 178 -12.35 2.26 7.44
CA LEU A 178 -13.34 2.69 6.46
C LEU A 178 -13.74 1.50 5.58
N ASN A 179 -14.99 1.07 5.67
CA ASN A 179 -15.53 -0.08 4.93
C ASN A 179 -15.98 0.33 3.52
N LEU A 180 -15.03 0.76 2.68
CA LEU A 180 -15.29 1.30 1.34
C LEU A 180 -15.04 0.28 0.21
N GLY A 181 -14.39 -0.84 0.51
CA GLY A 181 -13.95 -1.79 -0.52
C GLY A 181 -12.74 -1.31 -1.32
N LEU A 182 -12.46 -1.99 -2.42
CA LEU A 182 -11.39 -1.62 -3.35
C LEU A 182 -11.98 -1.23 -4.71
N PRO A 183 -11.43 -0.20 -5.39
CA PRO A 183 -11.93 0.29 -6.68
C PRO A 183 -12.03 -0.78 -7.77
N ARG A 184 -11.13 -1.79 -7.73
CA ARG A 184 -11.19 -2.91 -8.69
C ARG A 184 -12.47 -3.74 -8.61
N ALA A 185 -13.15 -3.76 -7.44
CA ALA A 185 -14.40 -4.48 -7.30
C ALA A 185 -15.49 -3.83 -8.15
N ASP A 186 -15.66 -2.51 -8.03
CA ASP A 186 -16.62 -1.74 -8.82
C ASP A 186 -16.29 -1.84 -10.31
N TYR A 187 -15.01 -1.66 -10.67
CA TYR A 187 -14.56 -1.83 -12.05
C TYR A 187 -14.94 -3.19 -12.66
N LEU A 188 -14.80 -4.28 -11.90
CA LEU A 188 -15.15 -5.63 -12.37
C LEU A 188 -16.67 -5.79 -12.52
N LEU A 189 -17.45 -5.27 -11.59
CA LEU A 189 -18.92 -5.35 -11.61
C LEU A 189 -19.49 -4.53 -12.76
N ASP A 190 -19.10 -3.28 -12.89
CA ASP A 190 -19.60 -2.34 -13.91
C ASP A 190 -19.20 -2.76 -15.33
N ASN A 191 -18.04 -3.37 -15.47
CA ASN A 191 -17.52 -3.77 -16.77
C ASN A 191 -17.71 -5.27 -17.09
N ARG A 192 -18.47 -6.03 -16.32
CA ARG A 192 -18.60 -7.49 -16.43
C ARG A 192 -18.91 -7.96 -17.86
N LYS A 193 -19.88 -7.35 -18.53
CA LYS A 193 -20.26 -7.72 -19.91
C LYS A 193 -19.12 -7.45 -20.90
N ARG A 194 -18.52 -6.28 -20.82
CA ARG A 194 -17.39 -5.87 -21.67
C ARG A 194 -16.17 -6.77 -21.47
N LEU A 195 -15.81 -7.07 -20.22
CA LEU A 195 -14.69 -7.92 -19.88
C LEU A 195 -14.93 -9.36 -20.34
N ARG A 196 -16.16 -9.90 -20.18
CA ARG A 196 -16.54 -11.22 -20.73
C ARG A 196 -16.36 -11.26 -22.24
N LYS A 197 -16.85 -10.26 -22.98
CA LYS A 197 -16.68 -10.19 -24.44
C LYS A 197 -15.19 -10.19 -24.83
N LYS A 198 -14.36 -9.40 -24.14
CA LYS A 198 -12.91 -9.34 -24.37
C LYS A 198 -12.22 -10.68 -24.10
N ILE A 199 -12.60 -11.38 -23.02
CA ILE A 199 -12.03 -12.70 -22.69
C ILE A 199 -12.42 -13.73 -23.73
N LEU A 200 -13.70 -13.78 -24.14
CA LEU A 200 -14.17 -14.74 -25.14
C LEU A 200 -13.59 -14.47 -26.53
N ALA A 201 -13.33 -13.22 -26.88
CA ALA A 201 -12.61 -12.89 -28.12
C ALA A 201 -11.16 -13.41 -28.12
N ARG A 202 -10.49 -13.41 -26.96
CA ARG A 202 -9.11 -13.90 -26.81
C ARG A 202 -9.04 -15.42 -26.61
N TYR A 203 -10.07 -16.02 -26.00
CA TYR A 203 -10.15 -17.44 -25.68
C TYR A 203 -11.50 -18.00 -26.13
N PRO A 204 -11.75 -18.15 -27.45
CA PRO A 204 -13.03 -18.63 -28.00
C PRO A 204 -13.46 -19.99 -27.47
N GLN A 205 -12.49 -20.83 -27.10
CA GLN A 205 -12.72 -22.17 -26.55
C GLN A 205 -13.47 -22.16 -25.20
N LEU A 206 -13.57 -21.01 -24.52
CA LEU A 206 -14.32 -20.86 -23.27
C LEU A 206 -15.80 -20.54 -23.50
N ALA A 207 -16.20 -20.29 -24.75
CA ALA A 207 -17.59 -20.03 -25.09
C ALA A 207 -18.44 -21.28 -24.84
N ASN A 208 -19.63 -21.08 -24.24
CA ASN A 208 -20.64 -22.14 -23.99
C ASN A 208 -20.15 -23.32 -23.14
N LYS A 209 -19.12 -23.12 -22.32
CA LYS A 209 -18.60 -24.13 -21.39
C LYS A 209 -18.56 -23.56 -19.96
N PRO A 210 -18.76 -24.40 -18.94
CA PRO A 210 -18.42 -24.01 -17.57
C PRO A 210 -16.91 -23.81 -17.46
N VAL A 211 -16.52 -22.72 -16.79
CA VAL A 211 -15.10 -22.39 -16.58
C VAL A 211 -14.78 -22.49 -15.10
N VAL A 212 -13.81 -23.32 -14.74
CA VAL A 212 -13.29 -23.44 -13.39
C VAL A 212 -11.91 -22.82 -13.35
N LEU A 213 -11.74 -21.78 -12.52
CA LEU A 213 -10.45 -21.15 -12.28
C LEU A 213 -9.81 -21.73 -11.02
N TYR A 214 -8.72 -22.47 -11.16
CA TYR A 214 -7.88 -22.89 -10.05
C TYR A 214 -6.74 -21.88 -9.85
N ALA A 215 -6.83 -21.06 -8.79
CA ALA A 215 -5.87 -20.02 -8.46
C ALA A 215 -5.36 -20.18 -7.01
N PRO A 216 -4.47 -21.16 -6.74
CA PRO A 216 -4.00 -21.43 -5.38
C PRO A 216 -3.13 -20.30 -4.85
N THR A 217 -3.19 -20.10 -3.54
CA THR A 217 -2.32 -19.14 -2.84
C THR A 217 -0.86 -19.59 -2.90
N PHE A 218 0.02 -18.66 -3.26
CA PHE A 218 1.47 -18.85 -3.17
C PHE A 218 1.89 -19.16 -1.73
N ARG A 219 2.62 -20.26 -1.53
CA ARG A 219 3.24 -20.67 -0.26
C ARG A 219 4.75 -20.67 -0.41
N ARG A 220 5.49 -19.98 0.48
CA ARG A 220 6.95 -20.10 0.55
C ARG A 220 7.30 -21.45 1.15
N GLY A 221 8.08 -22.27 0.42
CA GLY A 221 8.64 -23.51 0.95
C GLY A 221 7.69 -24.69 1.02
N GLY A 222 6.75 -24.80 0.08
CA GLY A 222 5.91 -25.97 -0.13
C GLY A 222 6.14 -26.52 -1.52
N GLY A 223 7.05 -27.41 -1.68
CA GLY A 223 7.20 -28.41 -2.72
C GLY A 223 7.31 -29.70 -2.01
#